data_d44aaf4fcc891235c05960cd107b9e41
#
_entry.id   d44aaf4fcc891235c05960cd107b9e41
#
_cell.length_a   1.000
_cell.length_b   1.000
_cell.length_c   1.000
_cell.angle_alpha   90.00
_cell.angle_beta   90.00
_cell.angle_gamma   90.00
#
_symmetry.space_group_name_H-M   'P 1'
#
loop_
_entity.id
_entity.type
_entity.pdbx_description
1 polymer ?
#
loop_
_entity_poly.entity_id
_entity_poly.type
_entity_poly.pdbx_seq_one_letter_code
_entity_poly.pdbx_strand_id
1 'polypeptide(L)'
;MINVAFVVKTADYYVVQSYASREQNEFEVYDQNDNPLGYFVETFNEFAESQYELYSLSSTQFGDITHEEYNRIDYTNSFKDAVDIIRTNAEYA
;
A
#
# COMPACT_ATOMS: atom_id res chain seq x y z
N MET A 1 15.88 -17.16 2.25
CA MET A 1 15.92 -15.74 2.64
C MET A 1 15.09 -14.93 1.67
N ILE A 2 14.10 -14.23 2.19
CA ILE A 2 13.27 -13.37 1.35
C ILE A 2 13.98 -12.03 1.19
N ASN A 3 14.35 -11.69 -0.03
CA ASN A 3 14.93 -10.39 -0.31
C ASN A 3 13.80 -9.38 -0.44
N VAL A 4 13.71 -8.47 0.54
CA VAL A 4 12.76 -7.38 0.48
C VAL A 4 13.36 -6.28 -0.39
N ALA A 5 12.75 -6.03 -1.55
CA ALA A 5 13.19 -4.96 -2.43
C ALA A 5 12.47 -3.67 -2.04
N PHE A 6 13.22 -2.71 -1.50
CA PHE A 6 12.67 -1.38 -1.23
C PHE A 6 12.54 -0.63 -2.56
N VAL A 7 11.32 -0.25 -2.91
CA VAL A 7 11.06 0.58 -4.08
C VAL A 7 11.33 2.05 -3.76
N VAL A 8 10.89 2.46 -2.56
CA VAL A 8 11.13 3.80 -2.02
C VAL A 8 11.49 3.65 -0.55
N LYS A 9 12.48 4.39 -0.08
CA LYS A 9 12.83 4.43 1.34
C LYS A 9 13.19 5.85 1.72
N THR A 10 12.45 6.40 2.68
CA THR A 10 12.70 7.74 3.23
C THR A 10 12.85 7.65 4.75
N ALA A 11 13.08 8.79 5.41
CA ALA A 11 13.15 8.83 6.87
C ALA A 11 11.80 8.56 7.53
N ASP A 12 10.70 8.80 6.82
CA ASP A 12 9.34 8.75 7.39
C ASP A 12 8.56 7.50 7.00
N TYR A 13 8.91 6.86 5.89
CA TYR A 13 8.18 5.71 5.37
C TYR A 13 9.02 4.92 4.38
N TYR A 14 8.55 3.72 4.03
CA TYR A 14 9.13 2.97 2.92
C TYR A 14 8.04 2.18 2.19
N VAL A 15 8.32 1.83 0.95
CA VAL A 15 7.43 1.05 0.08
C VAL A 15 8.20 -0.16 -0.41
N VAL A 16 7.59 -1.34 -0.29
CA VAL A 16 8.17 -2.59 -0.78
C VAL A 16 7.25 -3.19 -1.84
N GLN A 17 7.84 -3.87 -2.79
CA GLN A 17 7.07 -4.62 -3.78
C GLN A 17 6.85 -6.03 -3.23
N SER A 18 5.61 -6.36 -2.91
CA SER A 18 5.25 -7.64 -2.31
C SER A 18 4.91 -8.71 -3.34
N TYR A 19 4.55 -8.31 -4.57
CA TYR A 19 4.18 -9.23 -5.63
C TYR A 19 4.42 -8.59 -6.98
N ALA A 20 4.87 -9.39 -7.95
CA ALA A 20 5.10 -8.94 -9.32
C ALA A 20 4.69 -10.04 -10.30
N SER A 21 3.93 -9.66 -11.33
CA SER A 21 3.58 -10.53 -12.44
C SER A 21 3.46 -9.68 -13.70
N ARG A 22 3.16 -10.31 -14.83
CA ARG A 22 2.95 -9.58 -16.09
C ARG A 22 1.71 -8.69 -16.06
N GLU A 23 0.73 -9.06 -15.25
CA GLU A 23 -0.59 -8.42 -15.24
C GLU A 23 -0.78 -7.49 -14.06
N GLN A 24 0.00 -7.69 -12.98
CA GLN A 24 -0.28 -7.03 -11.71
C GLN A 24 0.98 -6.94 -10.85
N ASN A 25 1.16 -5.80 -10.22
CA ASN A 25 2.19 -5.60 -9.20
C ASN A 25 1.51 -5.14 -7.91
N GLU A 26 2.00 -5.63 -6.77
CA GLU A 26 1.49 -5.21 -5.47
C GLU A 26 2.60 -4.57 -4.65
N PHE A 27 2.25 -3.48 -3.98
CA PHE A 27 3.18 -2.69 -3.17
C PHE A 27 2.58 -2.46 -1.79
N GLU A 28 3.42 -2.56 -0.76
CA GLU A 28 3.01 -2.29 0.62
C GLU A 28 3.70 -1.04 1.12
N VAL A 29 2.97 -0.22 1.87
CA VAL A 29 3.45 1.03 2.45
C VAL A 29 3.57 0.88 3.95
N TYR A 30 4.72 1.21 4.51
CA TYR A 30 5.03 1.11 5.94
C TYR A 30 5.53 2.46 6.46
N ASP A 31 5.27 2.73 7.73
CA ASP A 31 5.84 3.90 8.39
C ASP A 31 7.28 3.63 8.84
N GLN A 32 7.92 4.62 9.47
CA GLN A 32 9.29 4.52 9.94
C GLN A 32 9.49 3.48 11.05
N ASN A 33 8.42 3.06 11.70
CA ASN A 33 8.45 2.09 12.79
C ASN A 33 8.02 0.68 12.32
N ASP A 34 8.00 0.46 11.01
CA ASP A 34 7.63 -0.81 10.36
C ASP A 34 6.15 -1.18 10.55
N ASN A 35 5.29 -0.21 10.84
CA ASN A 35 3.86 -0.44 10.90
C ASN A 35 3.24 -0.35 9.50
N PRO A 36 2.44 -1.35 9.09
CA PRO A 36 1.80 -1.30 7.79
C PRO A 36 0.71 -0.22 7.77
N LEU A 37 0.72 0.61 6.74
CA LEU A 37 -0.27 1.67 6.54
C LEU A 37 -1.33 1.27 5.53
N GLY A 38 -0.97 0.44 4.56
CA GLY A 38 -1.85 -0.01 3.51
C GLY A 38 -1.06 -0.62 2.37
N TYR A 39 -1.76 -0.96 1.31
CA TYR A 39 -1.11 -1.46 0.10
C TYR A 39 -1.85 -0.94 -1.13
N PHE A 40 -1.21 -1.03 -2.27
CA PHE A 40 -1.86 -0.71 -3.52
C PHE A 40 -1.45 -1.69 -4.61
N VAL A 41 -2.36 -1.88 -5.56
CA VAL A 41 -2.20 -2.83 -6.64
C VAL A 41 -2.10 -2.05 -7.95
N GLU A 42 -1.03 -2.29 -8.69
CA GLU A 42 -0.85 -1.72 -10.02
C GLU A 42 -1.39 -2.70 -11.04
N THR A 43 -2.34 -2.26 -11.85
CA THR A 43 -2.83 -2.99 -13.00
C THR A 43 -2.62 -2.14 -14.24
N PHE A 44 -2.83 -2.73 -15.41
CA PHE A 44 -2.61 -2.04 -16.68
C PHE A 44 -3.92 -2.09 -17.49
N ASN A 45 -4.31 -0.94 -18.03
CA ASN A 45 -5.47 -0.89 -18.90
C ASN A 45 -5.12 -1.40 -20.31
N GLU A 46 -6.07 -1.35 -21.23
CA GLU A 46 -5.87 -1.84 -22.61
C GLU A 46 -4.80 -1.07 -23.38
N PHE A 47 -4.41 0.12 -22.91
CA PHE A 47 -3.36 0.93 -23.49
C PHE A 47 -2.02 0.77 -22.77
N ALA A 48 -1.90 -0.23 -21.90
CA ALA A 48 -0.72 -0.48 -21.06
C ALA A 48 -0.38 0.68 -20.11
N GLU A 49 -1.36 1.50 -19.77
CA GLU A 49 -1.18 2.56 -18.79
C GLU A 49 -1.43 2.03 -17.38
N SER A 50 -0.61 2.46 -16.42
CA SER A 50 -0.71 2.03 -15.03
C SER A 50 -1.94 2.62 -14.34
N GLN A 51 -2.62 1.78 -13.58
CA GLN A 51 -3.73 2.17 -12.69
C GLN A 51 -3.45 1.56 -11.33
N TYR A 52 -3.60 2.35 -10.28
CA TYR A 52 -3.33 1.92 -8.92
C TYR A 52 -4.61 1.93 -8.10
N GLU A 53 -4.94 0.78 -7.54
CA GLU A 53 -6.08 0.61 -6.65
C GLU A 53 -5.56 0.56 -5.22
N LEU A 54 -6.07 1.44 -4.36
CA LEU A 54 -5.50 1.72 -3.05
C LEU A 54 -6.34 1.13 -1.93
N TYR A 55 -5.65 0.52 -0.95
CA TYR A 55 -6.29 -0.10 0.22
C TYR A 55 -5.62 0.41 1.49
N SER A 56 -6.41 0.88 2.44
CA SER A 56 -5.91 1.23 3.76
C SER A 56 -6.13 0.09 4.73
N LEU A 57 -5.24 -0.03 5.71
CA LEU A 57 -5.37 -1.00 6.78
C LEU A 57 -6.10 -0.34 7.95
N SER A 58 -7.21 -0.94 8.38
CA SER A 58 -7.88 -0.54 9.61
C SER A 58 -7.79 -1.67 10.62
N SER A 59 -7.64 -1.30 11.89
CA SER A 59 -7.51 -2.24 12.99
C SER A 59 -8.58 -1.93 14.02
N THR A 60 -9.37 -2.93 14.38
CA THR A 60 -10.41 -2.81 15.39
C THR A 60 -10.13 -3.81 16.49
N GLN A 61 -10.19 -3.36 17.74
CA GLN A 61 -9.94 -4.23 18.88
C GLN A 61 -11.23 -4.49 19.65
N PHE A 62 -11.53 -5.79 19.83
CA PHE A 62 -12.66 -6.24 20.65
C PHE A 62 -12.09 -7.08 21.80
N GLY A 63 -11.96 -6.49 22.98
CA GLY A 63 -11.33 -7.14 24.12
C GLY A 63 -9.88 -7.53 23.79
N ASP A 64 -9.57 -8.82 23.81
CA ASP A 64 -8.23 -9.36 23.49
C ASP A 64 -8.05 -9.68 22.01
N ILE A 65 -9.09 -9.49 21.20
CA ILE A 65 -9.07 -9.84 19.78
C ILE A 65 -8.84 -8.57 18.96
N THR A 66 -7.78 -8.60 18.13
CA THR A 66 -7.51 -7.54 17.17
C THR A 66 -7.96 -8.01 15.78
N HIS A 67 -8.83 -7.24 15.16
CA HIS A 67 -9.31 -7.50 13.81
C HIS A 67 -8.68 -6.47 12.86
N GLU A 68 -7.95 -6.96 11.85
CA GLU A 68 -7.36 -6.13 10.83
C GLU A 68 -8.08 -6.35 9.51
N GLU A 69 -8.38 -5.27 8.81
CA GLU A 69 -9.11 -5.31 7.56
C GLU A 69 -8.55 -4.28 6.59
N TYR A 70 -8.41 -4.70 5.32
CA TYR A 70 -8.03 -3.79 4.25
C TYR A 70 -9.29 -3.33 3.53
N ASN A 71 -9.44 -2.01 3.41
CA ASN A 71 -10.58 -1.39 2.74
C ASN A 71 -10.10 -0.58 1.55
N ARG A 72 -10.74 -0.77 0.40
CA ARG A 72 -10.42 0.05 -0.77
C ARG A 72 -10.86 1.49 -0.50
N ILE A 73 -9.93 2.43 -0.69
CA ILE A 73 -10.18 3.83 -0.38
C ILE A 73 -10.20 4.71 -1.61
N ASP A 74 -9.45 4.37 -2.65
CA ASP A 74 -9.35 5.20 -3.84
C ASP A 74 -8.62 4.45 -4.95
N TYR A 75 -8.47 5.10 -6.10
CA TYR A 75 -7.60 4.67 -7.17
C TYR A 75 -7.00 5.89 -7.85
N THR A 76 -5.83 5.73 -8.47
CA THR A 76 -5.11 6.82 -9.13
C THR A 76 -4.24 6.26 -10.25
N ASN A 77 -3.75 7.14 -11.11
CA ASN A 77 -2.83 6.77 -12.18
C ASN A 77 -1.37 7.10 -11.84
N SER A 78 -1.11 7.59 -10.63
CA SER A 78 0.22 8.02 -10.22
C SER A 78 0.70 7.22 -9.00
N PHE A 79 1.91 6.65 -9.12
CA PHE A 79 2.55 5.93 -8.01
C PHE A 79 2.74 6.85 -6.79
N LYS A 80 3.23 8.06 -7.03
CA LYS A 80 3.45 9.03 -5.96
C LYS A 80 2.15 9.38 -5.25
N ASP A 81 1.08 9.61 -6.02
CA ASP A 81 -0.23 9.92 -5.44
C ASP A 81 -0.79 8.73 -4.65
N ALA A 82 -0.56 7.50 -5.13
CA ALA A 82 -0.98 6.30 -4.41
C ALA A 82 -0.35 6.25 -3.01
N VAL A 83 0.95 6.46 -2.92
CA VAL A 83 1.67 6.48 -1.64
C VAL A 83 1.16 7.61 -0.74
N ASP A 84 1.01 8.81 -1.30
CA ASP A 84 0.58 9.98 -0.54
C ASP A 84 -0.84 9.84 0.02
N ILE A 85 -1.75 9.27 -0.76
CA ILE A 85 -3.14 9.05 -0.34
C ILE A 85 -3.18 8.02 0.80
N ILE A 86 -2.44 6.93 0.69
CA ILE A 86 -2.40 5.90 1.73
C ILE A 86 -1.83 6.48 3.03
N ARG A 87 -0.76 7.24 2.96
CA ARG A 87 -0.14 7.87 4.12
C ARG A 87 -1.07 8.88 4.78
N THR A 88 -1.72 9.72 3.98
CA THR A 88 -2.67 10.71 4.50
C THR A 88 -3.87 10.04 5.16
N ASN A 89 -4.39 8.98 4.56
CA ASN A 89 -5.51 8.24 5.12
C ASN A 89 -5.15 7.61 6.48
N ALA A 90 -3.96 7.04 6.58
CA ALA A 90 -3.48 6.44 7.83
C ALA A 90 -3.30 7.48 8.93
N GLU A 91 -2.89 8.71 8.57
CA GLU A 91 -2.68 9.80 9.50
C GLU A 91 -3.98 10.30 10.14
N TYR A 92 -5.09 10.22 9.39
CA TYR A 92 -6.39 10.69 9.84
C TYR A 92 -7.35 9.55 10.26
N ALA A 93 -6.87 8.34 10.27
CA ALA A 93 -7.69 7.18 10.65
C ALA A 93 -7.83 7.02 12.18
#